data_6aa4fa69e022acb855d4a7ff59c966af
#
_entry.id   6aa4fa69e022acb855d4a7ff59c966af
#
_cell.length_a   1.000
_cell.length_b   1.000
_cell.length_c   1.000
_cell.angle_alpha   90.00
_cell.angle_beta   90.00
_cell.angle_gamma   90.00
#
_symmetry.space_group_name_H-M   'P 1'
#
loop_
_entity.id
_entity.type
_entity.pdbx_description
1 polymer ?
#
loop_
_entity_poly.entity_id
_entity_poly.type
_entity_poly.pdbx_seq_one_letter_code
_entity_poly.pdbx_strand_id
1 'polypeptide(L)'
;MGVKSELFDKIVIFWNENFKFRLGLFLLVTIFFAFKFLENFEMSIDVVIIFVVYIFSMTFHEIAHGYVAYCFGDNTAKNMGRITLNPLKHIDLFGMVVPFIIFLCGFKFLIGWAKPVPVNFYKLIPRKKGIFCVCIAGVVVNFILAAVSLIVLRIIGNRLGIDSNVVKIFIYIYLINLLLGIFNLIPITPLDGGRIVYFFSSGKIKKIYDFIEKYGVVIIVMIAYFVNEYFSDKILLMFDFFLKLAGINLGL
;
A
#
# COMPACT_ATOMS: atom_id res chain seq x y z
N MET A 1 -33.09 6.31 20.70
CA MET A 1 -31.62 6.34 20.67
C MET A 1 -30.95 5.41 21.70
N GLY A 2 -31.65 4.90 22.71
CA GLY A 2 -31.05 4.15 23.83
C GLY A 2 -30.71 2.67 23.56
N VAL A 3 -31.45 1.94 22.75
CA VAL A 3 -31.29 0.46 22.62
C VAL A 3 -30.02 0.05 21.87
N LYS A 4 -29.56 0.83 20.88
CA LYS A 4 -28.32 0.51 20.12
C LYS A 4 -27.04 0.75 20.94
N SER A 5 -27.04 1.74 21.84
CA SER A 5 -25.91 1.99 22.74
C SER A 5 -25.79 0.88 23.80
N GLU A 6 -26.91 0.46 24.37
CA GLU A 6 -26.94 -0.58 25.40
C GLU A 6 -26.50 -1.96 24.88
N LEU A 7 -26.88 -2.32 23.64
CA LEU A 7 -26.42 -3.54 23.00
C LEU A 7 -24.93 -3.50 22.70
N PHE A 8 -24.43 -2.36 22.20
CA PHE A 8 -23.00 -2.17 21.94
C PHE A 8 -22.17 -2.26 23.22
N ASP A 9 -22.61 -1.63 24.29
CA ASP A 9 -21.93 -1.66 25.59
C ASP A 9 -21.90 -3.09 26.17
N LYS A 10 -22.99 -3.85 26.04
CA LYS A 10 -23.03 -5.27 26.44
C LYS A 10 -22.06 -6.13 25.65
N ILE A 11 -21.94 -5.90 24.33
CA ILE A 11 -20.97 -6.61 23.47
C ILE A 11 -19.54 -6.27 23.87
N VAL A 12 -19.25 -5.00 24.14
CA VAL A 12 -17.90 -4.55 24.55
C VAL A 12 -17.52 -5.13 25.91
N ILE A 13 -18.45 -5.14 26.86
CA ILE A 13 -18.24 -5.75 28.20
C ILE A 13 -18.02 -7.25 28.05
N PHE A 14 -18.91 -7.95 27.34
CA PHE A 14 -18.75 -9.39 27.06
C PHE A 14 -17.39 -9.71 26.43
N TRP A 15 -16.96 -8.90 25.43
CA TRP A 15 -15.68 -9.05 24.77
C TRP A 15 -14.50 -8.84 25.71
N ASN A 16 -14.58 -7.87 26.62
CA ASN A 16 -13.51 -7.57 27.56
C ASN A 16 -13.41 -8.59 28.70
N GLU A 17 -14.54 -9.13 29.16
CA GLU A 17 -14.57 -10.09 30.28
C GLU A 17 -14.27 -11.51 29.85
N ASN A 18 -14.49 -11.88 28.58
CA ASN A 18 -14.34 -13.26 28.12
C ASN A 18 -13.00 -13.52 27.40
N PHE A 19 -11.90 -13.51 28.18
CA PHE A 19 -10.56 -13.82 27.63
C PHE A 19 -10.53 -15.21 26.95
N LYS A 20 -11.14 -16.23 27.50
CA LYS A 20 -11.20 -17.58 26.91
C LYS A 20 -11.93 -17.59 25.58
N PHE A 21 -13.01 -16.81 25.42
CA PHE A 21 -13.74 -16.67 24.15
C PHE A 21 -12.88 -16.00 23.09
N ARG A 22 -12.20 -14.91 23.44
CA ARG A 22 -11.27 -14.22 22.53
C ARG A 22 -10.13 -15.12 22.10
N LEU A 23 -9.53 -15.85 23.05
CA LEU A 23 -8.47 -16.79 22.76
C LEU A 23 -8.96 -17.91 21.84
N GLY A 24 -10.15 -18.48 22.12
CA GLY A 24 -10.77 -19.50 21.29
C GLY A 24 -11.05 -19.01 19.86
N LEU A 25 -11.62 -17.81 19.73
CA LEU A 25 -11.86 -17.18 18.43
C LEU A 25 -10.55 -16.90 17.67
N PHE A 26 -9.54 -16.37 18.38
CA PHE A 26 -8.22 -16.14 17.81
C PHE A 26 -7.59 -17.45 17.31
N LEU A 27 -7.63 -18.51 18.12
CA LEU A 27 -7.12 -19.83 17.74
C LEU A 27 -7.89 -20.41 16.54
N LEU A 28 -9.23 -20.29 16.53
CA LEU A 28 -10.07 -20.76 15.42
C LEU A 28 -9.72 -20.02 14.11
N VAL A 29 -9.59 -18.70 14.16
CA VAL A 29 -9.19 -17.89 13.03
C VAL A 29 -7.77 -18.27 12.58
N THR A 30 -6.84 -18.44 13.52
CA THR A 30 -5.46 -18.85 13.21
C THR A 30 -5.41 -20.24 12.56
N ILE A 31 -6.16 -21.20 13.08
CA ILE A 31 -6.27 -22.57 12.51
C ILE A 31 -6.88 -22.51 11.11
N PHE A 32 -7.96 -21.74 10.92
CA PHE A 32 -8.58 -21.56 9.60
C PHE A 32 -7.59 -20.98 8.58
N PHE A 33 -6.86 -19.93 8.94
CA PHE A 33 -5.85 -19.35 8.07
C PHE A 33 -4.66 -20.29 7.84
N ALA A 34 -4.20 -21.02 8.86
CA ALA A 34 -3.16 -22.01 8.73
C ALA A 34 -3.57 -23.16 7.79
N PHE A 35 -4.83 -23.63 7.89
CA PHE A 35 -5.36 -24.65 7.01
C PHE A 35 -5.41 -24.16 5.55
N LYS A 36 -5.95 -22.95 5.32
CA LYS A 36 -5.98 -22.32 3.99
C LYS A 36 -4.59 -22.07 3.43
N PHE A 37 -3.65 -21.68 4.28
CA PHE A 37 -2.26 -21.54 3.92
C PHE A 37 -1.66 -22.87 3.43
N LEU A 38 -1.85 -23.95 4.17
CA LEU A 38 -1.33 -25.28 3.82
C LEU A 38 -2.00 -25.84 2.56
N GLU A 39 -3.28 -25.57 2.35
CA GLU A 39 -4.04 -26.03 1.19
C GLU A 39 -3.60 -25.31 -0.11
N ASN A 40 -3.23 -24.04 -0.04
CA ASN A 40 -2.90 -23.21 -1.20
C ASN A 40 -1.40 -22.87 -1.30
N PHE A 41 -0.56 -23.47 -0.43
CA PHE A 41 0.84 -23.13 -0.32
C PHE A 41 1.65 -23.78 -1.44
N GLU A 42 1.58 -23.18 -2.63
CA GLU A 42 2.65 -23.26 -3.61
C GLU A 42 3.47 -21.97 -3.53
N MET A 43 4.54 -21.97 -2.75
CA MET A 43 5.46 -20.84 -2.71
C MET A 43 6.28 -20.84 -4.00
N SER A 44 5.70 -20.29 -5.05
CA SER A 44 6.42 -20.07 -6.30
C SER A 44 7.48 -19.00 -6.09
N ILE A 45 8.57 -19.07 -6.84
CA ILE A 45 9.60 -18.02 -6.85
C ILE A 45 8.99 -16.64 -7.14
N ASP A 46 7.90 -16.59 -7.91
CA ASP A 46 7.20 -15.36 -8.25
C ASP A 46 6.63 -14.67 -7.01
N VAL A 47 6.07 -15.41 -6.03
CA VAL A 47 5.58 -14.85 -4.76
C VAL A 47 6.70 -14.16 -3.98
N VAL A 48 7.87 -14.80 -3.93
CA VAL A 48 9.06 -14.23 -3.25
C VAL A 48 9.50 -12.95 -3.96
N ILE A 49 9.57 -12.96 -5.29
CA ILE A 49 9.94 -11.78 -6.09
C ILE A 49 8.95 -10.63 -5.84
N ILE A 50 7.64 -10.89 -5.93
CA ILE A 50 6.58 -9.89 -5.70
C ILE A 50 6.75 -9.27 -4.32
N PHE A 51 6.97 -10.07 -3.28
CA PHE A 51 7.10 -9.60 -1.91
C PHE A 51 8.35 -8.73 -1.72
N VAL A 52 9.49 -9.15 -2.25
CA VAL A 52 10.73 -8.37 -2.22
C VAL A 52 10.57 -7.05 -2.95
N VAL A 53 10.02 -7.07 -4.17
CA VAL A 53 9.77 -5.86 -4.96
C VAL A 53 8.82 -4.92 -4.23
N TYR A 54 7.75 -5.45 -3.62
CA TYR A 54 6.81 -4.64 -2.85
C TYR A 54 7.48 -3.92 -1.67
N ILE A 55 8.30 -4.64 -0.89
CA ILE A 55 9.05 -4.05 0.24
C ILE A 55 9.95 -2.90 -0.23
N PHE A 56 10.71 -3.11 -1.30
CA PHE A 56 11.59 -2.06 -1.82
C PHE A 56 10.80 -0.88 -2.40
N SER A 57 9.73 -1.13 -3.15
CA SER A 57 8.87 -0.08 -3.70
C SER A 57 8.27 0.81 -2.61
N MET A 58 7.76 0.20 -1.53
CA MET A 58 7.26 0.94 -0.37
C MET A 58 8.39 1.69 0.36
N THR A 59 9.59 1.10 0.45
CA THR A 59 10.75 1.76 1.06
C THR A 59 11.13 3.03 0.30
N PHE A 60 11.23 2.97 -1.03
CA PHE A 60 11.52 4.15 -1.86
C PHE A 60 10.41 5.22 -1.75
N HIS A 61 9.16 4.80 -1.74
CA HIS A 61 8.01 5.67 -1.53
C HIS A 61 8.11 6.46 -0.22
N GLU A 62 8.35 5.78 0.89
CA GLU A 62 8.49 6.38 2.22
C GLU A 62 9.73 7.29 2.34
N ILE A 63 10.86 6.87 1.77
CA ILE A 63 12.07 7.71 1.72
C ILE A 63 11.79 9.02 0.97
N ALA A 64 11.03 8.97 -0.13
CA ALA A 64 10.70 10.15 -0.92
C ALA A 64 9.96 11.20 -0.07
N HIS A 65 8.96 10.79 0.72
CA HIS A 65 8.27 11.69 1.66
C HIS A 65 9.24 12.34 2.65
N GLY A 66 10.08 11.53 3.31
CA GLY A 66 11.04 12.02 4.29
C GLY A 66 12.12 12.92 3.68
N TYR A 67 12.61 12.58 2.50
CA TYR A 67 13.64 13.37 1.81
C TYR A 67 13.10 14.72 1.33
N VAL A 68 11.91 14.73 0.73
CA VAL A 68 11.27 16.00 0.31
C VAL A 68 10.92 16.85 1.52
N ALA A 69 10.43 16.27 2.62
CA ALA A 69 10.21 17.00 3.87
C ALA A 69 11.52 17.64 4.38
N TYR A 70 12.63 16.91 4.33
CA TYR A 70 13.96 17.44 4.67
C TYR A 70 14.36 18.62 3.78
N CYS A 71 14.15 18.53 2.47
CA CYS A 71 14.42 19.63 1.53
C CYS A 71 13.58 20.89 1.83
N PHE A 72 12.39 20.73 2.41
CA PHE A 72 11.53 21.84 2.86
C PHE A 72 11.75 22.26 4.31
N GLY A 73 12.81 21.79 4.98
CA GLY A 73 13.24 22.22 6.31
C GLY A 73 12.79 21.34 7.49
N ASP A 74 12.06 20.26 7.24
CA ASP A 74 11.70 19.30 8.29
C ASP A 74 12.76 18.21 8.46
N ASN A 75 13.60 18.34 9.49
CA ASN A 75 14.63 17.36 9.83
C ASN A 75 14.11 16.13 10.62
N THR A 76 12.80 16.00 10.85
CA THR A 76 12.25 14.96 11.74
C THR A 76 12.61 13.56 11.27
N ALA A 77 12.35 13.24 10.01
CA ALA A 77 12.66 11.92 9.42
C ALA A 77 14.17 11.63 9.42
N LYS A 78 14.99 12.62 9.10
CA LYS A 78 16.45 12.51 9.09
C LYS A 78 16.99 12.21 10.48
N ASN A 79 16.57 12.97 11.50
CA ASN A 79 17.02 12.82 12.88
C ASN A 79 16.62 11.47 13.49
N MET A 80 15.52 10.88 13.01
CA MET A 80 15.07 9.54 13.41
C MET A 80 15.71 8.41 12.59
N GLY A 81 16.64 8.73 11.67
CA GLY A 81 17.30 7.74 10.82
C GLY A 81 16.36 7.00 9.88
N ARG A 82 15.27 7.69 9.45
CA ARG A 82 14.23 7.10 8.60
C ARG A 82 14.44 7.38 7.10
N ILE A 83 15.41 8.23 6.74
CA ILE A 83 15.86 8.43 5.35
C ILE A 83 16.97 7.42 5.07
N THR A 84 16.60 6.16 4.83
CA THR A 84 17.54 5.05 4.64
C THR A 84 16.95 3.98 3.75
N LEU A 85 17.79 3.36 2.91
CA LEU A 85 17.39 2.22 2.07
C LEU A 85 17.27 0.90 2.84
N ASN A 86 17.55 0.88 4.15
CA ASN A 86 17.33 -0.30 4.97
C ASN A 86 15.82 -0.55 5.14
N PRO A 87 15.25 -1.58 4.47
CA PRO A 87 13.81 -1.82 4.47
C PRO A 87 13.27 -2.15 5.87
N LEU A 88 14.10 -2.71 6.76
CA LEU A 88 13.69 -3.04 8.13
C LEU A 88 13.25 -1.80 8.94
N LYS A 89 13.73 -0.62 8.56
CA LYS A 89 13.28 0.64 9.17
C LYS A 89 11.86 1.06 8.73
N HIS A 90 11.38 0.54 7.61
CA HIS A 90 10.10 0.89 6.99
C HIS A 90 9.05 -0.22 7.12
N ILE A 91 9.45 -1.39 7.62
CA ILE A 91 8.52 -2.50 7.85
C ILE A 91 7.64 -2.16 9.06
N ASP A 92 6.33 -2.19 8.84
CA ASP A 92 5.33 -2.39 9.87
C ASP A 92 4.95 -3.87 9.89
N LEU A 93 5.14 -4.52 11.03
CA LEU A 93 4.93 -5.97 11.11
C LEU A 93 3.49 -6.36 10.74
N PHE A 94 2.50 -5.62 11.24
CA PHE A 94 1.09 -5.89 10.92
C PHE A 94 0.73 -5.46 9.50
N GLY A 95 1.23 -4.31 9.06
CA GLY A 95 0.99 -3.77 7.72
C GLY A 95 1.55 -4.61 6.58
N MET A 96 2.50 -5.50 6.85
CA MET A 96 3.13 -6.36 5.85
C MET A 96 2.80 -7.84 6.03
N VAL A 97 2.81 -8.34 7.25
CA VAL A 97 2.56 -9.76 7.52
C VAL A 97 1.10 -10.13 7.28
N VAL A 98 0.16 -9.28 7.72
CA VAL A 98 -1.27 -9.56 7.54
C VAL A 98 -1.67 -9.64 6.06
N PRO A 99 -1.33 -8.65 5.19
CA PRO A 99 -1.60 -8.76 3.77
C PRO A 99 -0.93 -9.96 3.09
N PHE A 100 0.29 -10.28 3.51
CA PHE A 100 1.01 -11.43 3.00
C PHE A 100 0.30 -12.76 3.35
N ILE A 101 -0.16 -12.91 4.59
CA ILE A 101 -0.96 -14.07 5.00
C ILE A 101 -2.27 -14.14 4.20
N ILE A 102 -2.98 -13.00 4.04
CA ILE A 102 -4.21 -12.91 3.26
C ILE A 102 -3.97 -13.37 1.82
N PHE A 103 -2.87 -12.91 1.20
CA PHE A 103 -2.48 -13.31 -0.15
C PHE A 103 -2.20 -14.82 -0.23
N LEU A 104 -1.43 -15.37 0.72
CA LEU A 104 -1.14 -16.81 0.77
C LEU A 104 -2.40 -17.67 1.03
N CYS A 105 -3.44 -17.11 1.65
CA CYS A 105 -4.73 -17.76 1.80
C CYS A 105 -5.60 -17.75 0.52
N GLY A 106 -5.04 -17.31 -0.62
CA GLY A 106 -5.71 -17.32 -1.92
C GLY A 106 -6.54 -16.08 -2.23
N PHE A 107 -6.48 -15.03 -1.40
CA PHE A 107 -7.09 -13.76 -1.75
C PHE A 107 -6.24 -13.04 -2.81
N LYS A 108 -6.88 -12.57 -3.87
CA LYS A 108 -6.19 -11.98 -5.05
C LYS A 108 -5.74 -10.53 -4.85
N PHE A 109 -5.84 -9.97 -3.65
CA PHE A 109 -5.42 -8.59 -3.39
C PHE A 109 -4.39 -8.52 -2.27
N LEU A 110 -3.37 -7.71 -2.47
CA LEU A 110 -2.34 -7.41 -1.49
C LEU A 110 -2.52 -5.96 -1.04
N ILE A 111 -3.18 -5.75 0.09
CA ILE A 111 -3.29 -4.44 0.70
C ILE A 111 -2.47 -4.44 1.96
N GLY A 112 -1.38 -3.73 1.92
CA GLY A 112 -0.50 -3.55 3.06
C GLY A 112 -0.12 -2.09 3.23
N TRP A 113 0.48 -1.79 4.36
CA TRP A 113 1.04 -0.48 4.64
C TRP A 113 2.44 -0.61 5.23
N ALA A 114 3.29 0.32 4.85
CA ALA A 114 4.59 0.47 5.49
C ALA A 114 4.45 1.28 6.78
N LYS A 115 5.46 1.20 7.63
CA LYS A 115 5.60 2.12 8.76
C LYS A 115 5.89 3.51 8.20
N PRO A 116 4.97 4.49 8.32
CA PRO A 116 5.13 5.77 7.66
C PRO A 116 6.34 6.54 8.20
N VAL A 117 7.00 7.26 7.30
CA VAL A 117 8.08 8.17 7.69
C VAL A 117 7.47 9.39 8.41
N PRO A 118 7.98 9.76 9.61
CA PRO A 118 7.43 10.86 10.36
C PRO A 118 7.74 12.20 9.68
N VAL A 119 6.70 12.97 9.37
CA VAL A 119 6.79 14.32 8.78
C VAL A 119 6.08 15.32 9.68
N ASN A 120 6.77 16.40 10.03
CA ASN A 120 6.17 17.52 10.73
C ASN A 120 5.79 18.64 9.74
N PHE A 121 4.55 18.61 9.28
CA PHE A 121 4.03 19.56 8.30
C PHE A 121 4.05 21.04 8.76
N TYR A 122 4.23 21.30 10.05
CA TYR A 122 4.37 22.67 10.58
C TYR A 122 5.76 23.25 10.36
N LYS A 123 6.78 22.42 10.14
CA LYS A 123 8.17 22.85 9.90
C LYS A 123 8.47 23.13 8.43
N LEU A 124 7.57 22.80 7.53
CA LEU A 124 7.79 22.95 6.08
C LEU A 124 7.76 24.43 5.66
N ILE A 125 8.76 24.87 4.89
CA ILE A 125 8.92 26.24 4.39
C ILE A 125 9.22 26.23 2.89
N PRO A 126 8.38 26.87 2.04
CA PRO A 126 7.05 27.44 2.33
C PRO A 126 6.01 26.35 2.56
N ARG A 127 5.17 26.50 3.60
CA ARG A 127 4.33 25.43 4.14
C ARG A 127 3.40 24.78 3.11
N LYS A 128 2.59 25.57 2.39
CA LYS A 128 1.62 25.00 1.41
C LYS A 128 2.31 24.21 0.32
N LYS A 129 3.36 24.77 -0.29
CA LYS A 129 4.15 24.09 -1.32
C LYS A 129 4.83 22.85 -0.76
N GLY A 130 5.41 22.94 0.45
CA GLY A 130 6.04 21.82 1.12
C GLY A 130 5.07 20.68 1.38
N ILE A 131 3.86 20.97 1.90
CA ILE A 131 2.82 19.96 2.11
C ILE A 131 2.49 19.22 0.81
N PHE A 132 2.21 19.97 -0.27
CA PHE A 132 1.89 19.37 -1.58
C PHE A 132 3.04 18.50 -2.09
N CYS A 133 4.28 19.03 -2.10
CA CYS A 133 5.44 18.30 -2.59
C CYS A 133 5.73 17.05 -1.76
N VAL A 134 5.59 17.11 -0.44
CA VAL A 134 5.75 15.95 0.42
C VAL A 134 4.68 14.89 0.13
N CYS A 135 3.41 15.27 0.08
CA CYS A 135 2.33 14.30 -0.16
C CYS A 135 2.43 13.64 -1.54
N ILE A 136 2.91 14.35 -2.58
CA ILE A 136 3.03 13.75 -3.92
C ILE A 136 4.35 12.98 -4.14
N ALA A 137 5.33 13.13 -3.25
CA ALA A 137 6.69 12.61 -3.45
C ALA A 137 6.73 11.08 -3.63
N GLY A 138 6.01 10.34 -2.80
CA GLY A 138 5.92 8.89 -2.89
C GLY A 138 5.31 8.42 -4.22
N VAL A 139 4.22 9.07 -4.62
CA VAL A 139 3.54 8.80 -5.90
C VAL A 139 4.48 9.04 -7.08
N VAL A 140 5.20 10.17 -7.08
CA VAL A 140 6.15 10.51 -8.16
C VAL A 140 7.26 9.47 -8.26
N VAL A 141 7.85 9.05 -7.13
CA VAL A 141 8.90 8.03 -7.14
C VAL A 141 8.37 6.70 -7.66
N ASN A 142 7.16 6.30 -7.29
CA ASN A 142 6.56 5.07 -7.81
C ASN A 142 6.38 5.15 -9.34
N PHE A 143 5.87 6.25 -9.88
CA PHE A 143 5.76 6.40 -11.34
C PHE A 143 7.13 6.43 -12.05
N ILE A 144 8.16 7.01 -11.42
CA ILE A 144 9.53 6.98 -11.95
C ILE A 144 10.05 5.53 -12.00
N LEU A 145 9.87 4.75 -10.91
CA LEU A 145 10.29 3.34 -10.87
C LEU A 145 9.55 2.50 -11.91
N ALA A 146 8.25 2.73 -12.09
CA ALA A 146 7.47 2.07 -13.15
C ALA A 146 8.00 2.43 -14.55
N ALA A 147 8.24 3.70 -14.83
CA ALA A 147 8.75 4.15 -16.12
C ALA A 147 10.16 3.62 -16.41
N VAL A 148 11.06 3.66 -15.44
CA VAL A 148 12.41 3.08 -15.56
C VAL A 148 12.34 1.59 -15.85
N SER A 149 11.45 0.89 -15.15
CA SER A 149 11.24 -0.55 -15.38
C SER A 149 10.77 -0.85 -16.79
N LEU A 150 9.84 -0.07 -17.36
CA LEU A 150 9.41 -0.21 -18.76
C LEU A 150 10.55 0.02 -19.74
N ILE A 151 11.41 1.01 -19.50
CA ILE A 151 12.59 1.27 -20.35
C ILE A 151 13.54 0.07 -20.32
N VAL A 152 13.81 -0.47 -19.13
CA VAL A 152 14.66 -1.67 -18.99
C VAL A 152 14.02 -2.87 -19.71
N LEU A 153 12.73 -3.10 -19.52
CA LEU A 153 12.00 -4.19 -20.19
C LEU A 153 12.07 -4.10 -21.71
N ARG A 154 11.99 -2.90 -22.28
CA ARG A 154 12.16 -2.69 -23.73
C ARG A 154 13.54 -3.12 -24.23
N ILE A 155 14.58 -2.95 -23.40
CA ILE A 155 15.96 -3.30 -23.75
C ILE A 155 16.23 -4.81 -23.64
N ILE A 156 15.74 -5.42 -22.55
CA ILE A 156 16.10 -6.82 -22.22
C ILE A 156 15.03 -7.83 -22.59
N GLY A 157 13.75 -7.43 -22.66
CA GLY A 157 12.61 -8.35 -22.81
C GLY A 157 12.71 -9.24 -24.03
N ASN A 158 13.04 -8.66 -25.19
CA ASN A 158 13.21 -9.42 -26.44
C ASN A 158 14.46 -10.31 -26.46
N ARG A 159 15.44 -10.06 -25.59
CA ARG A 159 16.69 -10.84 -25.54
C ARG A 159 16.62 -12.03 -24.60
N LEU A 160 15.95 -11.87 -23.45
CA LEU A 160 15.92 -12.85 -22.38
C LEU A 160 14.66 -13.72 -22.37
N GLY A 161 13.58 -13.28 -23.02
CA GLY A 161 12.27 -13.91 -22.97
C GLY A 161 11.51 -13.68 -21.66
N ILE A 162 10.19 -13.90 -21.71
CA ILE A 162 9.27 -13.61 -20.59
C ILE A 162 9.50 -14.54 -19.41
N ASP A 163 9.93 -15.77 -19.63
CA ASP A 163 10.16 -16.76 -18.58
C ASP A 163 11.41 -16.48 -17.73
N SER A 164 12.27 -15.56 -18.18
CA SER A 164 13.44 -15.15 -17.42
C SER A 164 13.05 -14.48 -16.10
N ASN A 165 13.61 -14.94 -14.98
CA ASN A 165 13.40 -14.32 -13.67
C ASN A 165 13.79 -12.84 -13.65
N VAL A 166 14.78 -12.43 -14.45
CA VAL A 166 15.17 -11.02 -14.58
C VAL A 166 14.04 -10.21 -15.22
N VAL A 167 13.43 -10.71 -16.29
CA VAL A 167 12.30 -10.03 -16.94
C VAL A 167 11.10 -9.98 -16.01
N LYS A 168 10.80 -11.06 -15.30
CA LYS A 168 9.72 -11.11 -14.30
C LYS A 168 9.92 -10.07 -13.18
N ILE A 169 11.14 -9.91 -12.66
CA ILE A 169 11.43 -8.89 -11.64
C ILE A 169 11.04 -7.49 -12.16
N PHE A 170 11.45 -7.12 -13.39
CA PHE A 170 11.11 -5.81 -13.93
C PHE A 170 9.63 -5.66 -14.27
N ILE A 171 8.93 -6.73 -14.68
CA ILE A 171 7.48 -6.72 -14.83
C ILE A 171 6.82 -6.42 -13.48
N TYR A 172 7.24 -7.08 -12.40
CA TYR A 172 6.67 -6.82 -11.06
C TYR A 172 7.05 -5.44 -10.52
N ILE A 173 8.27 -4.93 -10.78
CA ILE A 173 8.63 -3.54 -10.44
C ILE A 173 7.67 -2.57 -11.15
N TYR A 174 7.43 -2.76 -12.42
CA TYR A 174 6.48 -1.95 -13.19
C TYR A 174 5.06 -2.01 -12.61
N LEU A 175 4.51 -3.21 -12.47
CA LEU A 175 3.13 -3.42 -12.03
C LEU A 175 2.88 -2.88 -10.63
N ILE A 176 3.75 -3.22 -9.68
CA ILE A 176 3.60 -2.83 -8.27
C ILE A 176 3.72 -1.32 -8.13
N ASN A 177 4.72 -0.70 -8.77
CA ASN A 177 4.91 0.75 -8.64
C ASN A 177 3.83 1.55 -9.35
N LEU A 178 3.35 1.09 -10.52
CA LEU A 178 2.21 1.73 -11.19
C LEU A 178 0.96 1.65 -10.31
N LEU A 179 0.67 0.48 -9.75
CA LEU A 179 -0.48 0.26 -8.87
C LEU A 179 -0.38 1.12 -7.60
N LEU A 180 0.78 1.13 -6.93
CA LEU A 180 1.02 1.95 -5.74
C LEU A 180 0.86 3.44 -6.04
N GLY A 181 1.36 3.92 -7.18
CA GLY A 181 1.22 5.31 -7.60
C GLY A 181 -0.25 5.69 -7.81
N ILE A 182 -1.00 4.90 -8.58
CA ILE A 182 -2.42 5.15 -8.84
C ILE A 182 -3.24 5.06 -7.55
N PHE A 183 -2.99 4.04 -6.73
CA PHE A 183 -3.72 3.83 -5.48
C PHE A 183 -3.51 5.00 -4.51
N ASN A 184 -2.27 5.48 -4.36
CA ASN A 184 -1.98 6.60 -3.48
C ASN A 184 -2.49 7.96 -4.01
N LEU A 185 -2.91 8.07 -5.27
CA LEU A 185 -3.59 9.26 -5.79
C LEU A 185 -5.08 9.33 -5.39
N ILE A 186 -5.67 8.22 -4.92
CA ILE A 186 -7.08 8.22 -4.50
C ILE A 186 -7.27 9.26 -3.37
N PRO A 187 -8.28 10.16 -3.49
CA PRO A 187 -8.48 11.25 -2.54
C PRO A 187 -9.17 10.77 -1.25
N ILE A 188 -8.60 9.77 -0.59
CA ILE A 188 -9.11 9.18 0.65
C ILE A 188 -7.95 9.03 1.64
N THR A 189 -8.03 9.66 2.83
CA THR A 189 -7.04 9.43 3.89
C THR A 189 -7.14 8.01 4.43
N PRO A 190 -6.02 7.35 4.77
CA PRO A 190 -4.67 7.89 4.96
C PRO A 190 -3.77 7.93 3.70
N LEU A 191 -4.31 7.70 2.48
CA LEU A 191 -3.53 7.78 1.25
C LEU A 191 -3.03 9.20 0.95
N ASP A 192 -1.98 9.33 0.14
CA ASP A 192 -1.33 10.62 -0.15
C ASP A 192 -2.26 11.62 -0.84
N GLY A 193 -3.06 11.16 -1.82
CA GLY A 193 -4.09 11.96 -2.47
C GLY A 193 -5.12 12.49 -1.47
N GLY A 194 -5.53 11.67 -0.52
CA GLY A 194 -6.41 12.07 0.58
C GLY A 194 -5.78 13.12 1.48
N ARG A 195 -4.49 12.99 1.80
CA ARG A 195 -3.76 13.99 2.60
C ARG A 195 -3.67 15.33 1.89
N ILE A 196 -3.46 15.35 0.57
CA ILE A 196 -3.50 16.59 -0.22
C ILE A 196 -4.85 17.28 -0.02
N VAL A 197 -5.95 16.58 -0.27
CA VAL A 197 -7.29 17.17 -0.10
C VAL A 197 -7.53 17.59 1.35
N TYR A 198 -7.14 16.77 2.33
CA TYR A 198 -7.27 17.07 3.75
C TYR A 198 -6.61 18.40 4.14
N PHE A 199 -5.35 18.62 3.73
CA PHE A 199 -4.61 19.83 4.09
C PHE A 199 -5.08 21.11 3.37
N PHE A 200 -5.64 20.97 2.17
CA PHE A 200 -6.13 22.11 1.37
C PHE A 200 -7.63 22.33 1.50
N SER A 201 -8.36 21.45 2.19
CA SER A 201 -9.80 21.59 2.42
C SER A 201 -10.10 22.53 3.59
N SER A 202 -11.32 23.11 3.56
CA SER A 202 -11.86 23.97 4.62
C SER A 202 -13.37 23.73 4.78
N GLY A 203 -13.95 24.29 5.85
CA GLY A 203 -15.39 24.27 6.09
C GLY A 203 -15.99 22.85 6.13
N LYS A 204 -17.03 22.61 5.33
CA LYS A 204 -17.75 21.32 5.29
C LYS A 204 -16.88 20.16 4.79
N ILE A 205 -16.02 20.41 3.79
CA ILE A 205 -15.12 19.39 3.23
C ILE A 205 -14.15 18.93 4.32
N LYS A 206 -13.58 19.84 5.09
CA LYS A 206 -12.68 19.50 6.20
C LYS A 206 -13.33 18.54 7.19
N LYS A 207 -14.58 18.80 7.59
CA LYS A 207 -15.34 17.93 8.51
C LYS A 207 -15.58 16.52 7.94
N ILE A 208 -15.83 16.41 6.62
CA ILE A 208 -15.95 15.11 5.95
C ILE A 208 -14.62 14.37 6.03
N TYR A 209 -13.51 15.04 5.77
CA TYR A 209 -12.18 14.42 5.84
C TYR A 209 -11.74 14.07 7.26
N ASP A 210 -12.17 14.82 8.29
CA ASP A 210 -11.98 14.45 9.71
C ASP A 210 -12.69 13.10 10.02
N PHE A 211 -13.86 12.85 9.40
CA PHE A 211 -14.55 11.57 9.51
C PHE A 211 -13.82 10.47 8.72
N ILE A 212 -13.41 10.76 7.47
CA ILE A 212 -12.67 9.80 6.62
C ILE A 212 -11.34 9.42 7.27
N GLU A 213 -10.62 10.36 7.90
CA GLU A 213 -9.36 10.09 8.63
C GLU A 213 -9.55 9.00 9.70
N LYS A 214 -10.68 9.01 10.39
CA LYS A 214 -11.01 8.04 11.42
C LYS A 214 -11.33 6.64 10.88
N TYR A 215 -11.97 6.55 9.71
CA TYR A 215 -12.46 5.29 9.13
C TYR A 215 -11.79 4.91 7.80
N GLY A 216 -10.79 5.67 7.37
CA GLY A 216 -10.18 5.58 6.05
C GLY A 216 -9.65 4.20 5.70
N VAL A 217 -9.01 3.52 6.65
CA VAL A 217 -8.51 2.15 6.43
C VAL A 217 -9.65 1.20 6.07
N VAL A 218 -10.77 1.27 6.79
CA VAL A 218 -11.95 0.42 6.52
C VAL A 218 -12.55 0.76 5.15
N ILE A 219 -12.66 2.06 4.82
CA ILE A 219 -13.15 2.53 3.53
C ILE A 219 -12.25 2.02 2.40
N ILE A 220 -10.92 2.08 2.56
CA ILE A 220 -9.94 1.60 1.59
C ILE A 220 -10.07 0.10 1.37
N VAL A 221 -10.19 -0.69 2.43
CA VAL A 221 -10.38 -2.15 2.33
C VAL A 221 -11.68 -2.48 1.59
N MET A 222 -12.78 -1.77 1.88
CA MET A 222 -14.04 -1.95 1.14
C MET A 222 -13.89 -1.58 -0.35
N ILE A 223 -13.27 -0.43 -0.66
CA ILE A 223 -13.03 -0.02 -2.04
C ILE A 223 -12.18 -1.07 -2.77
N ALA A 224 -11.10 -1.54 -2.15
CA ALA A 224 -10.23 -2.53 -2.76
C ALA A 224 -10.96 -3.86 -3.03
N TYR A 225 -11.84 -4.28 -2.14
CA TYR A 225 -12.69 -5.45 -2.37
C TYR A 225 -13.57 -5.26 -3.62
N PHE A 226 -14.29 -4.12 -3.71
CA PHE A 226 -15.15 -3.83 -4.87
C PHE A 226 -14.34 -3.61 -6.15
N VAL A 227 -13.18 -2.93 -6.07
CA VAL A 227 -12.29 -2.71 -7.22
C VAL A 227 -11.79 -4.04 -7.77
N ASN A 228 -11.41 -4.98 -6.91
CA ASN A 228 -10.95 -6.30 -7.36
C ASN A 228 -12.05 -7.05 -8.14
N GLU A 229 -13.32 -6.94 -7.75
CA GLU A 229 -14.42 -7.64 -8.40
C GLU A 229 -14.80 -7.01 -9.76
N TYR A 230 -14.86 -5.66 -9.83
CA TYR A 230 -15.40 -4.95 -11.00
C TYR A 230 -14.35 -4.37 -11.96
N PHE A 231 -13.11 -4.18 -11.49
CA PHE A 231 -12.07 -3.47 -12.23
C PHE A 231 -10.82 -4.30 -12.53
N SER A 232 -10.73 -5.55 -12.06
CA SER A 232 -9.57 -6.42 -12.28
C SER A 232 -9.19 -6.49 -13.76
N ASP A 233 -10.17 -6.74 -14.63
CA ASP A 233 -9.93 -6.88 -16.06
C ASP A 233 -9.47 -5.57 -16.72
N LYS A 234 -10.04 -4.43 -16.30
CA LYS A 234 -9.65 -3.11 -16.82
C LYS A 234 -8.24 -2.72 -16.38
N ILE A 235 -7.87 -3.05 -15.15
CA ILE A 235 -6.53 -2.85 -14.62
C ILE A 235 -5.52 -3.71 -15.39
N LEU A 236 -5.84 -4.98 -15.64
CA LEU A 236 -5.02 -5.88 -16.44
C LEU A 236 -4.86 -5.38 -17.88
N LEU A 237 -5.93 -4.91 -18.52
CA LEU A 237 -5.86 -4.31 -19.86
C LEU A 237 -4.98 -3.06 -19.90
N MET A 238 -5.04 -2.23 -18.87
CA MET A 238 -4.16 -1.05 -18.77
C MET A 238 -2.69 -1.47 -18.63
N PHE A 239 -2.39 -2.47 -17.81
CA PHE A 239 -1.04 -3.01 -17.68
C PHE A 239 -0.52 -3.59 -18.99
N ASP A 240 -1.32 -4.42 -19.65
CA ASP A 240 -0.99 -5.02 -20.95
C ASP A 240 -0.72 -3.95 -22.02
N PHE A 241 -1.53 -2.89 -22.07
CA PHE A 241 -1.31 -1.78 -22.98
C PHE A 241 0.09 -1.16 -22.83
N PHE A 242 0.52 -0.83 -21.62
CA PHE A 242 1.85 -0.24 -21.39
C PHE A 242 2.99 -1.24 -21.64
N LEU A 243 2.79 -2.53 -21.33
CA LEU A 243 3.76 -3.57 -21.63
C LEU A 243 3.92 -3.78 -23.14
N LYS A 244 2.83 -3.70 -23.90
CA LYS A 244 2.87 -3.72 -25.38
C LYS A 244 3.64 -2.52 -25.93
N LEU A 245 3.50 -1.33 -25.34
CA LEU A 245 4.34 -0.17 -25.71
C LEU A 245 5.83 -0.42 -25.44
N ALA A 246 6.17 -1.20 -24.43
CA ALA A 246 7.54 -1.65 -24.16
C ALA A 246 8.00 -2.80 -25.08
N GLY A 247 7.12 -3.30 -25.97
CA GLY A 247 7.43 -4.41 -26.88
C GLY A 247 7.30 -5.79 -26.23
N ILE A 248 6.63 -5.89 -25.09
CA ILE A 248 6.35 -7.13 -24.36
C ILE A 248 4.88 -7.47 -24.54
N ASN A 249 4.60 -8.67 -25.02
CA ASN A 249 3.25 -9.19 -25.17
C ASN A 249 3.07 -10.36 -24.19
N LEU A 250 2.22 -10.16 -23.17
CA LEU A 250 1.91 -11.22 -22.20
C LEU A 250 0.85 -12.20 -22.69
N GLY A 251 0.15 -11.88 -23.81
CA GLY A 251 -0.93 -12.74 -24.33
C GLY A 251 -2.16 -12.82 -23.43
N LEU A 252 -2.40 -11.77 -22.59
CA LEU A 252 -3.55 -11.66 -21.71
C LEU A 252 -4.82 -11.28 -22.47
#